data_5b53ebc906f6555d406b98d79fd831f9
#
_entry.id   5b53ebc906f6555d406b98d79fd831f9
#
_cell.length_a   1.000
_cell.length_b   1.000
_cell.length_c   1.000
_cell.angle_alpha   90.00
_cell.angle_beta   90.00
_cell.angle_gamma   90.00
#
_symmetry.space_group_name_H-M   'P 1'
#
loop_
_entity.id
_entity.type
_entity.pdbx_description
1 polymer ?
#
loop_
_entity_poly.entity_id
_entity_poly.type
_entity_poly.pdbx_seq_one_letter_code
_entity_poly.pdbx_strand_id
1 'polypeptide(L)'
;AKRPKGKPMAGLWEFPGGKVEPLETPENALIRELKEEIGIDTWSSCLAPLTFASHSYEDFHLLMPVFICRKWNGIITPQEGQKLAWVEPRKLRDYPMPAADVPLIAVLRDFL
;
A
#
# COMPACT_ATOMS: atom_id res chain seq x y z
N ALA A 1 -5.51 2.91 -3.11
CA ALA A 1 -6.03 2.42 -4.40
C ALA A 1 -7.21 1.49 -4.18
N LYS A 2 -8.25 1.64 -4.99
CA LYS A 2 -9.42 0.76 -4.98
C LYS A 2 -9.26 -0.31 -6.06
N ARG A 3 -9.36 -1.57 -5.68
CA ARG A 3 -9.24 -2.67 -6.63
C ARG A 3 -10.40 -2.65 -7.63
N PRO A 4 -10.11 -2.79 -8.95
CA PRO A 4 -11.13 -2.76 -9.98
C PRO A 4 -12.00 -4.02 -9.97
N LYS A 5 -13.16 -3.95 -10.61
CA LYS A 5 -14.05 -5.10 -10.81
C LYS A 5 -13.32 -6.23 -11.52
N GLY A 6 -13.62 -7.47 -11.15
CA GLY A 6 -13.02 -8.66 -11.76
C GLY A 6 -11.71 -9.10 -11.14
N LYS A 7 -11.15 -8.34 -10.22
CA LYS A 7 -9.95 -8.73 -9.45
C LYS A 7 -10.35 -9.28 -8.08
N PRO A 8 -9.49 -10.13 -7.46
CA PRO A 8 -9.72 -10.53 -6.07
C PRO A 8 -9.85 -9.32 -5.17
N MET A 9 -10.76 -9.38 -4.20
CA MET A 9 -11.04 -8.28 -3.28
C MET A 9 -11.50 -6.98 -3.97
N ALA A 10 -12.19 -7.10 -5.10
CA ALA A 10 -12.72 -5.95 -5.84
C ALA A 10 -13.56 -5.05 -4.94
N GLY A 11 -13.40 -3.73 -5.11
CA GLY A 11 -14.12 -2.74 -4.32
C GLY A 11 -13.47 -2.39 -2.99
N LEU A 12 -12.44 -3.11 -2.55
CA LEU A 12 -11.69 -2.78 -1.35
C LEU A 12 -10.55 -1.80 -1.68
N TRP A 13 -10.31 -0.90 -0.74
CA TRP A 13 -9.21 0.05 -0.82
C TRP A 13 -7.98 -0.51 -0.13
N GLU A 14 -6.81 -0.28 -0.70
CA GLU A 14 -5.55 -0.75 -0.15
C GLU A 14 -4.44 0.27 -0.40
N PHE A 15 -3.37 0.15 0.40
CA PHE A 15 -2.18 0.94 0.17
C PHE A 15 -1.46 0.43 -1.08
N PRO A 16 -0.78 1.32 -1.84
CA PRO A 16 0.03 0.88 -2.97
C PRO A 16 1.13 -0.07 -2.51
N GLY A 17 1.39 -1.10 -3.29
CA GLY A 17 2.43 -2.08 -3.01
C GLY A 17 2.07 -3.43 -3.60
N GLY A 18 2.89 -4.42 -3.31
CA GLY A 18 2.69 -5.77 -3.80
C GLY A 18 3.66 -6.75 -3.16
N LYS A 19 3.76 -7.91 -3.77
CA LYS A 19 4.60 -9.00 -3.25
C LYS A 19 6.08 -8.69 -3.40
N VAL A 20 6.86 -9.06 -2.37
CA VAL A 20 8.32 -9.08 -2.45
C VAL A 20 8.72 -10.31 -3.26
N GLU A 21 9.45 -10.10 -4.34
CA GLU A 21 9.93 -11.18 -5.18
C GLU A 21 11.27 -11.74 -4.66
N PRO A 22 11.67 -12.95 -5.11
CA PRO A 22 12.96 -13.50 -4.72
C PRO A 22 14.10 -12.52 -4.99
N LEU A 23 15.03 -12.39 -4.01
CA LEU A 23 16.19 -11.52 -4.07
C LEU A 23 15.88 -10.01 -4.00
N GLU A 24 14.62 -9.62 -3.83
CA GLU A 24 14.24 -8.23 -3.58
C GLU A 24 14.23 -7.94 -2.08
N THR A 25 14.62 -6.72 -1.71
CA THR A 25 14.30 -6.20 -0.39
C THR A 25 12.86 -5.67 -0.38
N PRO A 26 12.21 -5.55 0.78
CA PRO A 26 10.89 -4.91 0.85
C PRO A 26 10.88 -3.49 0.26
N GLU A 27 11.94 -2.72 0.45
CA GLU A 27 12.07 -1.38 -0.12
C GLU A 27 12.10 -1.40 -1.63
N ASN A 28 12.91 -2.28 -2.22
CA ASN A 28 13.01 -2.40 -3.67
C ASN A 28 11.71 -2.92 -4.29
N ALA A 29 11.03 -3.83 -3.61
CA ALA A 29 9.72 -4.30 -4.04
C ALA A 29 8.71 -3.14 -4.09
N LEU A 30 8.69 -2.30 -3.05
CA LEU A 30 7.80 -1.15 -3.02
C LEU A 30 8.13 -0.14 -4.11
N ILE A 31 9.40 0.16 -4.34
CA ILE A 31 9.85 1.06 -5.41
C ILE A 31 9.36 0.56 -6.76
N ARG A 32 9.52 -0.74 -7.04
CA ARG A 32 9.05 -1.36 -8.28
C ARG A 32 7.53 -1.26 -8.41
N GLU A 33 6.79 -1.61 -7.35
CA GLU A 33 5.33 -1.59 -7.36
C GLU A 33 4.77 -0.17 -7.53
N LEU A 34 5.36 0.82 -6.89
CA LEU A 34 4.94 2.22 -7.05
C LEU A 34 5.11 2.70 -8.49
N LYS A 35 6.17 2.28 -9.16
CA LYS A 35 6.36 2.57 -10.58
C LYS A 35 5.29 1.91 -11.44
N GLU A 36 5.05 0.63 -11.21
CA GLU A 36 4.09 -0.15 -11.99
C GLU A 36 2.64 0.30 -11.76
N GLU A 37 2.26 0.57 -10.51
CA GLU A 37 0.88 0.86 -10.14
C GLU A 37 0.48 2.31 -10.33
N ILE A 38 1.35 3.25 -9.97
CA ILE A 38 1.01 4.68 -9.94
C ILE A 38 2.01 5.58 -10.66
N GLY A 39 3.00 5.00 -11.32
CA GLY A 39 3.87 5.72 -12.27
C GLY A 39 4.88 6.66 -11.66
N ILE A 40 5.26 6.48 -10.40
CA ILE A 40 6.24 7.35 -9.75
C ILE A 40 7.57 6.65 -9.52
N ASP A 41 8.63 7.45 -9.43
CA ASP A 41 9.98 7.00 -9.09
C ASP A 41 10.35 7.51 -7.70
N THR A 42 10.84 6.58 -6.86
CA THR A 42 11.37 6.91 -5.54
C THR A 42 12.60 6.04 -5.26
N TRP A 43 13.21 6.26 -4.11
CA TRP A 43 14.47 5.62 -3.74
C TRP A 43 14.37 5.09 -2.31
N SER A 44 15.21 4.12 -1.98
CA SER A 44 15.22 3.54 -0.63
C SER A 44 15.48 4.58 0.46
N SER A 45 16.29 5.59 0.17
CA SER A 45 16.56 6.69 1.12
C SER A 45 15.33 7.59 1.38
N CYS A 46 14.31 7.51 0.54
CA CYS A 46 13.06 8.26 0.72
C CYS A 46 11.98 7.44 1.43
N LEU A 47 12.27 6.20 1.79
CA LEU A 47 11.36 5.30 2.48
C LEU A 47 11.79 5.14 3.93
N ALA A 48 10.87 5.41 4.85
CA ALA A 48 11.10 5.19 6.28
C ALA A 48 10.13 4.14 6.79
N PRO A 49 10.60 3.07 7.47
CA PRO A 49 9.68 2.09 8.03
C PRO A 49 8.82 2.71 9.12
N LEU A 50 7.52 2.46 9.06
CA LEU A 50 6.57 2.95 10.06
C LEU A 50 6.07 1.82 10.95
N THR A 51 5.55 0.77 10.34
CA THR A 51 4.93 -0.35 11.04
C THR A 51 4.83 -1.55 10.11
N PHE A 52 4.15 -2.58 10.55
CA PHE A 52 3.82 -3.72 9.69
C PHE A 52 2.43 -4.25 10.03
N ALA A 53 1.80 -4.89 9.06
CA ALA A 53 0.59 -5.67 9.27
C ALA A 53 0.96 -7.15 9.29
N SER A 54 0.32 -7.91 10.18
CA SER A 54 0.48 -9.35 10.27
C SER A 54 -0.91 -9.96 10.41
N HIS A 55 -1.30 -10.79 9.44
CA HIS A 55 -2.64 -11.36 9.42
C HIS A 55 -2.65 -12.75 8.78
N SER A 56 -3.31 -13.68 9.42
CA SER A 56 -3.50 -15.03 8.89
C SER A 56 -4.81 -15.09 8.12
N TYR A 57 -4.70 -15.32 6.81
CA TYR A 57 -5.84 -15.69 5.98
C TYR A 57 -5.96 -17.22 5.98
N GLU A 58 -7.02 -17.72 5.37
CA GLU A 58 -7.27 -19.18 5.35
C GLU A 58 -6.09 -19.97 4.76
N ASP A 59 -5.53 -19.48 3.64
CA ASP A 59 -4.52 -20.22 2.88
C ASP A 59 -3.09 -19.72 3.11
N PHE A 60 -2.90 -18.59 3.79
CA PHE A 60 -1.56 -18.02 3.98
C PHE A 60 -1.53 -17.01 5.11
N HIS A 61 -0.32 -16.72 5.58
CA HIS A 61 -0.06 -15.63 6.52
C HIS A 61 0.54 -14.44 5.79
N LEU A 62 -0.05 -13.27 5.96
CA LEU A 62 0.46 -12.03 5.38
C LEU A 62 1.33 -11.30 6.39
N LEU A 63 2.54 -10.93 5.96
CA LEU A 63 3.39 -9.97 6.66
C LEU A 63 3.65 -8.82 5.69
N MET A 64 3.16 -7.63 6.03
CA MET A 64 3.21 -6.48 5.14
C MET A 64 3.89 -5.30 5.84
N PRO A 65 5.15 -4.99 5.50
CA PRO A 65 5.79 -3.76 5.97
C PRO A 65 5.11 -2.54 5.38
N VAL A 66 4.95 -1.50 6.19
CA VAL A 66 4.36 -0.24 5.77
C VAL A 66 5.38 0.87 5.95
N PHE A 67 5.65 1.59 4.86
CA PHE A 67 6.65 2.64 4.80
C PHE A 67 6.00 4.01 4.62
N ILE A 68 6.69 5.04 5.11
CA ILE A 68 6.39 6.42 4.77
C ILE A 68 7.27 6.81 3.59
N CYS A 69 6.65 7.33 2.53
CA CYS A 69 7.34 7.89 1.38
C CYS A 69 6.96 9.36 1.24
N ARG A 70 7.92 10.25 1.49
CA ARG A 70 7.66 11.70 1.46
C ARG A 70 8.20 12.39 0.21
N LYS A 71 8.98 11.68 -0.59
CA LYS A 71 9.65 12.27 -1.75
C LYS A 71 9.65 11.30 -2.91
N TRP A 72 9.24 11.79 -4.06
CA TRP A 72 9.21 11.02 -5.29
C TRP A 72 9.28 11.95 -6.49
N ASN A 73 9.58 11.39 -7.67
CA ASN A 73 9.48 12.07 -8.96
C ASN A 73 8.27 11.52 -9.72
N GLY A 74 7.65 12.40 -10.50
CA GLY A 74 6.50 12.03 -11.30
C GLY A 74 5.18 12.42 -10.69
N ILE A 75 4.13 12.27 -11.46
CA ILE A 75 2.76 12.57 -11.06
C ILE A 75 2.06 11.24 -10.78
N ILE A 76 1.49 11.12 -9.58
CA ILE A 76 0.74 9.92 -9.21
C ILE A 76 -0.45 9.75 -10.15
N THR A 77 -0.42 8.68 -10.93
CA THR A 77 -1.40 8.39 -11.96
C THR A 77 -1.70 6.89 -11.98
N PRO A 78 -2.98 6.47 -11.96
CA PRO A 78 -3.30 5.05 -11.99
C PRO A 78 -2.84 4.44 -13.31
N GLN A 79 -2.04 3.36 -13.22
CA GLN A 79 -1.50 2.65 -14.37
C GLN A 79 -2.29 1.39 -14.72
N GLU A 80 -3.21 0.97 -13.84
CA GLU A 80 -3.90 -0.31 -13.96
C GLU A 80 -5.42 -0.16 -13.95
N GLY A 81 -5.93 1.04 -14.26
CA GLY A 81 -7.37 1.31 -14.29
C GLY A 81 -8.03 1.41 -12.92
N GLN A 82 -7.26 1.37 -11.85
CA GLN A 82 -7.74 1.49 -10.49
C GLN A 82 -8.07 2.94 -10.13
N LYS A 83 -8.95 3.12 -9.16
CA LYS A 83 -9.20 4.45 -8.59
C LYS A 83 -8.18 4.75 -7.50
N LEU A 84 -7.77 6.02 -7.41
CA LEU A 84 -6.88 6.50 -6.37
C LEU A 84 -7.58 7.57 -5.55
N ALA A 85 -7.23 7.67 -4.28
CA ALA A 85 -7.71 8.73 -3.40
C ALA A 85 -6.64 9.10 -2.39
N TRP A 86 -6.51 10.41 -2.13
CA TRP A 86 -5.77 10.93 -1.00
C TRP A 86 -6.73 11.02 0.18
N VAL A 87 -6.36 10.37 1.28
CA VAL A 87 -7.26 10.25 2.44
C VAL A 87 -6.53 10.67 3.70
N GLU A 88 -7.13 11.57 4.46
CA GLU A 88 -6.64 11.91 5.80
C GLU A 88 -6.71 10.66 6.70
N PRO A 89 -5.69 10.40 7.53
CA PRO A 89 -5.67 9.19 8.37
C PRO A 89 -6.93 8.99 9.21
N ARG A 90 -7.50 10.06 9.75
CA ARG A 90 -8.72 9.99 10.59
C ARG A 90 -9.97 9.57 9.81
N LYS A 91 -9.94 9.62 8.47
CA LYS A 91 -11.05 9.23 7.60
C LYS A 91 -10.88 7.86 6.96
N LEU A 92 -9.77 7.18 7.23
CA LEU A 92 -9.49 5.88 6.61
C LEU A 92 -10.55 4.83 6.92
N ARG A 93 -11.16 4.87 8.10
CA ARG A 93 -12.19 3.91 8.48
C ARG A 93 -13.46 3.99 7.64
N ASP A 94 -13.63 5.07 6.88
CA ASP A 94 -14.77 5.21 5.95
C ASP A 94 -14.54 4.46 4.64
N TYR A 95 -13.35 3.90 4.44
CA TYR A 95 -12.95 3.18 3.25
C TYR A 95 -12.86 1.69 3.57
N PRO A 96 -13.63 0.83 2.88
CA PRO A 96 -13.54 -0.61 3.12
C PRO A 96 -12.17 -1.14 2.68
N MET A 97 -11.51 -1.87 3.58
CA MET A 97 -10.16 -2.39 3.39
C MET A 97 -10.08 -3.88 3.66
N PRO A 98 -9.06 -4.58 3.10
CA PRO A 98 -8.77 -5.94 3.51
C PRO A 98 -8.55 -6.05 5.01
N ALA A 99 -8.87 -7.20 5.59
CA ALA A 99 -8.78 -7.42 7.03
C ALA A 99 -7.38 -7.11 7.60
N ALA A 100 -6.32 -7.41 6.85
CA ALA A 100 -4.95 -7.14 7.26
C ALA A 100 -4.66 -5.66 7.46
N ASP A 101 -5.34 -4.78 6.72
CA ASP A 101 -5.07 -3.35 6.73
C ASP A 101 -5.83 -2.61 7.83
N VAL A 102 -6.92 -3.17 8.32
CA VAL A 102 -7.78 -2.51 9.31
C VAL A 102 -7.02 -2.07 10.57
N PRO A 103 -6.15 -2.90 11.18
CA PRO A 103 -5.38 -2.48 12.36
C PRO A 103 -4.42 -1.31 12.10
N LEU A 104 -4.04 -1.08 10.85
CA LEU A 104 -3.13 0.01 10.49
C LEU A 104 -3.79 1.38 10.64
N ILE A 105 -5.11 1.45 10.60
CA ILE A 105 -5.85 2.72 10.70
C ILE A 105 -5.50 3.45 11.99
N ALA A 106 -5.47 2.74 13.12
CA ALA A 106 -5.13 3.34 14.41
C ALA A 106 -3.69 3.87 14.43
N VAL A 107 -2.74 3.10 13.89
CA VAL A 107 -1.33 3.51 13.81
C VAL A 107 -1.18 4.77 12.97
N LEU A 108 -1.80 4.79 11.79
CA LEU A 108 -1.71 5.92 10.88
C LEU A 108 -2.36 7.17 11.48
N ARG A 109 -3.52 7.01 12.12
CA ARG A 109 -4.21 8.12 12.78
C ARG A 109 -3.35 8.75 13.87
N ASP A 110 -2.65 7.93 14.68
CA ASP A 110 -1.90 8.38 15.82
C ASP A 110 -0.52 8.94 15.48
N PHE A 111 0.09 8.51 14.36
CA PHE A 111 1.46 8.86 14.00
C PHE A 111 1.61 9.72 12.74
N LEU A 112 0.55 10.02 12.04
CA LEU A 112 0.59 10.88 10.84
C LEU A 112 -0.24 12.16 10.98
#